data_149f48113f42038fffb092941521701c
#
_entry.id   149f48113f42038fffb092941521701c
#
_cell.length_a   1.000
_cell.length_b   1.000
_cell.length_c   1.000
_cell.angle_alpha   90.00
_cell.angle_beta   90.00
_cell.angle_gamma   90.00
#
_symmetry.space_group_name_H-M   'P 1'
#
loop_
_entity.id
_entity.type
_entity.pdbx_description
1 polymer ?
#
loop_
_entity_poly.entity_id
_entity_poly.type
_entity_poly.pdbx_seq_one_letter_code
_entity_poly.pdbx_strand_id
1 'polypeptide(L)'
;MVADLLITEVLDRQSAELQEFMLRTSVPEALDPELCDVLTAKSDNYATLKELEANLPFFNSVDSQGTVYRYHPLLREVLRNELAARHPDTIPALHRAVAGLFEARGEFFGAVRHLLEAGDVDRAFSIAFSKAYERYDHSDKSAALAWISVVSEELVGESVSRMLTVASALGLAGRILEAYAWIDRASEVGRRPCASGAGRGAARCPAPSGIYRRRRTKRRLLARTSSNRST
;
A
#
# COMPACT_ATOMS: atom_id res chain seq x y z
N MET A 1 18.74 -4.23 -25.14
CA MET A 1 19.37 -3.23 -26.06
C MET A 1 19.41 -1.82 -25.47
N VAL A 2 18.28 -1.09 -25.22
CA VAL A 2 18.35 0.25 -24.55
C VAL A 2 18.71 0.12 -23.08
N ALA A 3 18.14 -0.86 -22.36
CA ALA A 3 18.46 -1.13 -20.96
C ALA A 3 19.94 -1.48 -20.78
N ASP A 4 20.47 -2.37 -21.59
CA ASP A 4 21.90 -2.76 -21.55
C ASP A 4 22.83 -1.56 -21.76
N LEU A 5 22.45 -0.65 -22.67
CA LEU A 5 23.19 0.59 -22.89
C LEU A 5 23.18 1.49 -21.65
N LEU A 6 22.02 1.66 -21.00
CA LEU A 6 21.91 2.45 -19.78
C LEU A 6 22.70 1.85 -18.62
N ILE A 7 22.73 0.52 -18.49
CA ILE A 7 23.57 -0.15 -17.48
C ILE A 7 25.04 0.14 -17.77
N THR A 8 25.53 -0.16 -18.98
CA THR A 8 26.96 -0.07 -19.30
C THR A 8 27.46 1.36 -19.36
N GLU A 9 26.70 2.28 -19.95
CA GLU A 9 27.14 3.65 -20.19
C GLU A 9 26.83 4.59 -19.04
N VAL A 10 25.83 4.29 -18.22
CA VAL A 10 25.39 5.15 -17.12
C VAL A 10 25.78 4.58 -15.77
N LEU A 11 25.37 3.35 -15.46
CA LEU A 11 25.56 2.78 -14.13
C LEU A 11 27.00 2.26 -13.92
N ASP A 12 27.52 1.45 -14.84
CA ASP A 12 28.84 0.79 -14.67
C ASP A 12 30.02 1.77 -14.72
N ARG A 13 29.81 2.97 -15.25
CA ARG A 13 30.82 4.02 -15.23
C ARG A 13 30.93 4.75 -13.90
N GLN A 14 29.97 4.56 -13.01
CA GLN A 14 29.98 5.20 -11.69
C GLN A 14 30.86 4.40 -10.70
N SER A 15 31.33 5.09 -9.67
CA SER A 15 31.96 4.39 -8.53
C SER A 15 30.99 3.41 -7.87
N ALA A 16 31.52 2.36 -7.25
CA ALA A 16 30.68 1.38 -6.56
C ALA A 16 29.75 2.01 -5.51
N GLU A 17 30.21 3.07 -4.86
CA GLU A 17 29.42 3.81 -3.88
C GLU A 17 28.25 4.55 -4.54
N LEU A 18 28.50 5.18 -5.69
CA LEU A 18 27.47 5.91 -6.42
C LEU A 18 26.49 4.95 -7.11
N GLN A 19 26.96 3.79 -7.60
CA GLN A 19 26.07 2.72 -8.08
C GLN A 19 25.09 2.30 -6.99
N GLU A 20 25.58 1.98 -5.78
CA GLU A 20 24.73 1.57 -4.66
C GLU A 20 23.75 2.68 -4.25
N PHE A 21 24.20 3.95 -4.24
CA PHE A 21 23.32 5.10 -4.04
C PHE A 21 22.19 5.13 -5.07
N MET A 22 22.53 5.05 -6.37
CA MET A 22 21.53 5.09 -7.44
C MET A 22 20.54 3.93 -7.38
N LEU A 23 21.02 2.73 -7.07
CA LEU A 23 20.16 1.56 -6.91
C LEU A 23 19.15 1.74 -5.78
N ARG A 24 19.58 2.13 -4.59
CA ARG A 24 18.69 2.31 -3.42
C ARG A 24 17.71 3.46 -3.62
N THR A 25 18.17 4.57 -4.19
CA THR A 25 17.34 5.75 -4.41
C THR A 25 16.40 5.62 -5.61
N SER A 26 16.48 4.56 -6.40
CA SER A 26 15.52 4.27 -7.48
C SER A 26 14.13 3.85 -7.00
N VAL A 27 14.00 3.47 -5.72
CA VAL A 27 12.76 2.96 -5.13
C VAL A 27 11.62 4.00 -5.15
N PRO A 28 11.75 5.22 -4.62
CA PRO A 28 10.72 6.25 -4.70
C PRO A 28 10.68 6.91 -6.10
N GLU A 29 9.59 7.63 -6.41
CA GLU A 29 9.46 8.35 -7.68
C GLU A 29 10.20 9.68 -7.71
N ALA A 30 10.25 10.35 -6.58
CA ALA A 30 10.94 11.60 -6.38
C ALA A 30 11.87 11.50 -5.18
N LEU A 31 12.95 12.24 -5.21
CA LEU A 31 14.01 12.23 -4.23
C LEU A 31 14.19 13.60 -3.63
N ASP A 32 14.40 13.65 -2.35
CA ASP A 32 14.94 14.80 -1.63
C ASP A 32 16.11 14.35 -0.73
N PRO A 33 16.90 15.26 -0.17
CA PRO A 33 18.06 14.89 0.64
C PRO A 33 17.71 13.98 1.83
N GLU A 34 16.62 14.28 2.57
CA GLU A 34 16.21 13.50 3.73
C GLU A 34 15.82 12.06 3.34
N LEU A 35 15.11 11.91 2.23
CA LEU A 35 14.74 10.58 1.71
C LEU A 35 15.97 9.78 1.28
N CYS A 36 16.97 10.45 0.67
CA CYS A 36 18.23 9.82 0.33
C CYS A 36 19.02 9.41 1.58
N ASP A 37 19.02 10.24 2.63
CA ASP A 37 19.67 9.92 3.91
C ASP A 37 19.06 8.65 4.54
N VAL A 38 17.74 8.53 4.53
CA VAL A 38 17.04 7.35 5.04
C VAL A 38 17.36 6.10 4.22
N LEU A 39 17.39 6.19 2.89
CA LEU A 39 17.63 5.06 1.98
C LEU A 39 19.08 4.55 2.00
N THR A 40 20.03 5.46 2.18
CA THR A 40 21.46 5.13 2.17
C THR A 40 22.04 4.89 3.56
N ALA A 41 21.29 5.23 4.62
CA ALA A 41 21.77 5.29 6.01
C ALA A 41 23.01 6.20 6.16
N LYS A 42 23.12 7.24 5.34
CA LYS A 42 24.17 8.26 5.37
C LYS A 42 23.52 9.62 5.54
N SER A 43 24.23 10.59 6.06
CA SER A 43 23.80 11.98 6.14
C SER A 43 24.46 12.81 5.02
N ASP A 44 23.84 13.94 4.68
CA ASP A 44 24.36 14.93 3.74
C ASP A 44 24.46 14.43 2.28
N ASN A 45 23.39 13.75 1.82
CA ASN A 45 23.30 13.35 0.40
C ASN A 45 22.96 14.49 -0.56
N TYR A 46 22.84 15.73 -0.07
CA TYR A 46 22.57 16.88 -0.94
C TYR A 46 23.69 17.12 -1.97
N ALA A 47 24.94 16.99 -1.55
CA ALA A 47 26.10 17.12 -2.45
C ALA A 47 26.07 16.04 -3.55
N THR A 48 25.75 14.79 -3.18
CA THR A 48 25.62 13.68 -4.14
C THR A 48 24.49 13.92 -5.15
N LEU A 49 23.35 14.46 -4.70
CA LEU A 49 22.25 14.81 -5.60
C LEU A 49 22.64 15.90 -6.60
N LYS A 50 23.39 16.93 -6.16
CA LYS A 50 23.91 17.97 -7.02
C LYS A 50 24.97 17.47 -8.00
N GLU A 51 25.83 16.57 -7.57
CA GLU A 51 26.82 15.92 -8.44
C GLU A 51 26.12 15.08 -9.53
N LEU A 52 25.10 14.30 -9.17
CA LEU A 52 24.30 13.55 -10.12
C LEU A 52 23.58 14.47 -11.12
N GLU A 53 22.98 15.56 -10.66
CA GLU A 53 22.30 16.53 -11.54
C GLU A 53 23.28 17.13 -12.58
N ALA A 54 24.50 17.42 -12.17
CA ALA A 54 25.50 18.00 -13.05
C ALA A 54 26.07 17.01 -14.07
N ASN A 55 26.19 15.73 -13.71
CA ASN A 55 26.93 14.73 -14.48
C ASN A 55 26.06 13.68 -15.15
N LEU A 56 24.80 13.53 -14.75
CA LEU A 56 23.92 12.47 -15.23
C LEU A 56 22.75 13.04 -16.06
N PRO A 57 22.73 12.86 -17.38
CA PRO A 57 21.73 13.49 -18.27
C PRO A 57 20.30 13.00 -18.06
N PHE A 58 20.11 11.89 -17.34
CA PHE A 58 18.79 11.29 -17.04
C PHE A 58 18.34 11.52 -15.60
N PHE A 59 18.94 12.50 -14.91
CA PHE A 59 18.62 12.88 -13.54
C PHE A 59 18.50 14.41 -13.45
N ASN A 60 17.35 14.91 -13.00
CA ASN A 60 17.09 16.34 -12.96
C ASN A 60 16.29 16.73 -11.73
N SER A 61 16.48 17.98 -11.27
CA SER A 61 15.54 18.60 -10.34
C SER A 61 14.20 18.88 -11.03
N VAL A 62 13.11 18.74 -10.28
CA VAL A 62 11.74 18.93 -10.80
C VAL A 62 11.02 20.11 -10.17
N ASP A 63 11.62 20.72 -9.15
CA ASP A 63 11.12 21.92 -8.49
C ASP A 63 12.00 23.14 -8.80
N SER A 64 11.43 24.33 -8.63
CA SER A 64 12.15 25.60 -8.89
C SER A 64 13.25 25.91 -7.88
N GLN A 65 13.27 25.22 -6.75
CA GLN A 65 14.25 25.39 -5.68
C GLN A 65 15.44 24.44 -5.81
N GLY A 66 15.35 23.42 -6.69
CA GLY A 66 16.38 22.42 -6.88
C GLY A 66 16.57 21.54 -5.63
N THR A 67 15.48 21.19 -4.97
CA THR A 67 15.46 20.37 -3.75
C THR A 67 14.83 19.01 -3.96
N VAL A 68 13.99 18.86 -5.00
CA VAL A 68 13.34 17.61 -5.38
C VAL A 68 13.88 17.14 -6.72
N TYR A 69 14.32 15.90 -6.77
CA TYR A 69 14.99 15.30 -7.93
C TYR A 69 14.20 14.09 -8.43
N ARG A 70 14.44 13.73 -9.69
CA ARG A 70 13.84 12.55 -10.30
C ARG A 70 14.77 11.94 -11.33
N TYR A 71 14.86 10.61 -11.31
CA TYR A 71 15.39 9.86 -12.44
C TYR A 71 14.39 9.86 -13.60
N HIS A 72 14.89 9.93 -14.82
CA HIS A 72 14.06 9.67 -15.99
C HIS A 72 13.43 8.28 -15.87
N PRO A 73 12.14 8.09 -16.24
CA PRO A 73 11.42 6.82 -16.02
C PRO A 73 12.16 5.58 -16.52
N LEU A 74 12.77 5.65 -17.71
CA LEU A 74 13.55 4.53 -18.27
C LEU A 74 14.77 4.18 -17.42
N LEU A 75 15.54 5.18 -16.96
CA LEU A 75 16.69 4.92 -16.10
C LEU A 75 16.24 4.35 -14.75
N ARG A 76 15.18 4.90 -14.16
CA ARG A 76 14.62 4.39 -12.90
C ARG A 76 14.19 2.94 -13.01
N GLU A 77 13.55 2.56 -14.11
CA GLU A 77 13.13 1.17 -14.35
C GLU A 77 14.34 0.23 -14.43
N VAL A 78 15.39 0.63 -15.16
CA VAL A 78 16.65 -0.12 -15.26
C VAL A 78 17.31 -0.27 -13.89
N LEU A 79 17.42 0.82 -13.11
CA LEU A 79 17.98 0.78 -11.75
C LEU A 79 17.18 -0.14 -10.81
N ARG A 80 15.86 -0.14 -10.88
CA ARG A 80 15.00 -1.04 -10.09
C ARG A 80 15.19 -2.51 -10.47
N ASN A 81 15.32 -2.79 -11.76
CA ASN A 81 15.58 -4.16 -12.24
C ASN A 81 16.96 -4.64 -11.76
N GLU A 82 17.99 -3.77 -11.84
CA GLU A 82 19.32 -4.07 -11.31
C GLU A 82 19.32 -4.26 -9.78
N LEU A 83 18.60 -3.41 -9.04
CA LEU A 83 18.41 -3.60 -7.61
C LEU A 83 17.78 -4.95 -7.28
N ALA A 84 16.74 -5.34 -8.03
CA ALA A 84 16.08 -6.63 -7.86
C ALA A 84 16.98 -7.82 -8.21
N ALA A 85 17.88 -7.66 -9.18
CA ALA A 85 18.83 -8.69 -9.57
C ALA A 85 19.98 -8.84 -8.56
N ARG A 86 20.52 -7.72 -8.07
CA ARG A 86 21.70 -7.71 -7.18
C ARG A 86 21.33 -7.88 -5.70
N HIS A 87 20.25 -7.25 -5.25
CA HIS A 87 19.89 -7.12 -3.83
C HIS A 87 18.39 -7.32 -3.56
N PRO A 88 17.76 -8.43 -4.00
CA PRO A 88 16.31 -8.65 -3.86
C PRO A 88 15.82 -8.56 -2.40
N ASP A 89 16.61 -9.05 -1.46
CA ASP A 89 16.26 -9.09 -0.03
C ASP A 89 16.22 -7.70 0.62
N THR A 90 16.84 -6.69 0.01
CA THR A 90 16.85 -5.32 0.56
C THR A 90 15.62 -4.52 0.17
N ILE A 91 14.94 -4.87 -0.91
CA ILE A 91 13.82 -4.12 -1.46
C ILE A 91 12.69 -3.89 -0.45
N PRO A 92 12.20 -4.91 0.29
CA PRO A 92 11.16 -4.70 1.29
C PRO A 92 11.59 -3.72 2.39
N ALA A 93 12.86 -3.77 2.82
CA ALA A 93 13.39 -2.86 3.83
C ALA A 93 13.45 -1.40 3.33
N LEU A 94 13.87 -1.18 2.08
CA LEU A 94 13.88 0.13 1.45
C LEU A 94 12.46 0.71 1.33
N HIS A 95 11.49 -0.08 0.90
CA HIS A 95 10.10 0.36 0.85
C HIS A 95 9.53 0.70 2.25
N ARG A 96 9.87 -0.06 3.29
CA ARG A 96 9.49 0.27 4.68
C ARG A 96 10.10 1.58 5.15
N ALA A 97 11.36 1.82 4.81
CA ALA A 97 12.07 3.06 5.17
C ALA A 97 11.40 4.28 4.53
N VAL A 98 11.08 4.21 3.22
CA VAL A 98 10.32 5.25 2.52
C VAL A 98 8.95 5.46 3.15
N ALA A 99 8.22 4.37 3.42
CA ALA A 99 6.89 4.45 4.03
C ALA A 99 6.94 5.13 5.41
N GLY A 100 7.92 4.81 6.23
CA GLY A 100 8.11 5.43 7.54
C GLY A 100 8.33 6.94 7.47
N LEU A 101 9.15 7.40 6.51
CA LEU A 101 9.36 8.83 6.29
C LEU A 101 8.08 9.51 5.77
N PHE A 102 7.36 8.89 4.84
CA PHE A 102 6.10 9.42 4.32
C PHE A 102 5.01 9.49 5.40
N GLU A 103 4.95 8.51 6.31
CA GLU A 103 4.07 8.58 7.48
C GLU A 103 4.42 9.78 8.38
N ALA A 104 5.71 9.98 8.66
CA ALA A 104 6.18 11.11 9.48
C ALA A 104 5.85 12.47 8.85
N ARG A 105 5.87 12.56 7.51
CA ARG A 105 5.49 13.76 6.74
C ARG A 105 3.97 13.92 6.56
N GLY A 106 3.16 12.93 6.94
CA GLY A 106 1.71 12.93 6.70
C GLY A 106 1.31 12.57 5.25
N GLU A 107 2.23 12.03 4.47
CA GLU A 107 2.03 11.61 3.07
C GLU A 107 1.48 10.17 3.02
N PHE A 108 0.33 9.95 3.67
CA PHE A 108 -0.19 8.59 3.95
C PHE A 108 -0.48 7.75 2.70
N PHE A 109 -0.87 8.38 1.58
CA PHE A 109 -1.11 7.66 0.34
C PHE A 109 0.18 7.05 -0.23
N GLY A 110 1.26 7.82 -0.20
CA GLY A 110 2.60 7.33 -0.56
C GLY A 110 3.07 6.22 0.38
N ALA A 111 2.87 6.41 1.70
CA ALA A 111 3.22 5.41 2.71
C ALA A 111 2.50 4.07 2.47
N VAL A 112 1.18 4.09 2.25
CA VAL A 112 0.39 2.88 1.95
C VAL A 112 0.90 2.16 0.71
N ARG A 113 1.18 2.89 -0.38
CA ARG A 113 1.74 2.30 -1.61
C ARG A 113 3.05 1.58 -1.35
N HIS A 114 3.98 2.22 -0.63
CA HIS A 114 5.26 1.62 -0.30
C HIS A 114 5.15 0.44 0.67
N LEU A 115 4.21 0.45 1.61
CA LEU A 115 3.95 -0.70 2.48
C LEU A 115 3.41 -1.91 1.71
N LEU A 116 2.54 -1.68 0.71
CA LEU A 116 2.06 -2.75 -0.17
C LEU A 116 3.20 -3.39 -0.97
N GLU A 117 4.09 -2.57 -1.53
CA GLU A 117 5.31 -3.03 -2.23
C GLU A 117 6.30 -3.76 -1.29
N ALA A 118 6.31 -3.40 -0.01
CA ALA A 118 7.10 -4.09 1.02
C ALA A 118 6.50 -5.43 1.48
N GLY A 119 5.27 -5.75 1.06
CA GLY A 119 4.50 -6.88 1.55
C GLY A 119 3.86 -6.68 2.93
N ASP A 120 3.94 -5.47 3.52
CA ASP A 120 3.36 -5.13 4.82
C ASP A 120 1.88 -4.74 4.69
N VAL A 121 1.12 -5.66 4.11
CA VAL A 121 -0.27 -5.42 3.69
C VAL A 121 -1.17 -5.01 4.86
N ASP A 122 -1.07 -5.68 6.01
CA ASP A 122 -1.93 -5.38 7.16
C ASP A 122 -1.66 -4.00 7.76
N ARG A 123 -0.40 -3.55 7.77
CA ARG A 123 -0.03 -2.20 8.17
C ARG A 123 -0.56 -1.16 7.17
N ALA A 124 -0.43 -1.42 5.88
CA ALA A 124 -0.99 -0.56 4.83
C ALA A 124 -2.50 -0.35 5.01
N PHE A 125 -3.25 -1.44 5.26
CA PHE A 125 -4.69 -1.37 5.52
C PHE A 125 -5.02 -0.62 6.82
N SER A 126 -4.24 -0.81 7.87
CA SER A 126 -4.43 -0.10 9.14
C SER A 126 -4.32 1.42 8.97
N ILE A 127 -3.28 1.89 8.26
CA ILE A 127 -3.07 3.32 7.98
C ILE A 127 -4.18 3.86 7.07
N ALA A 128 -4.48 3.14 5.99
CA ALA A 128 -5.51 3.55 5.05
C ALA A 128 -6.89 3.69 5.72
N PHE A 129 -7.26 2.74 6.60
CA PHE A 129 -8.52 2.79 7.34
C PHE A 129 -8.55 3.95 8.35
N SER A 130 -7.49 4.13 9.14
CA SER A 130 -7.38 5.22 10.10
C SER A 130 -7.56 6.58 9.41
N LYS A 131 -6.89 6.80 8.28
CA LYS A 131 -6.95 8.05 7.53
C LYS A 131 -8.24 8.25 6.77
N ALA A 132 -8.86 7.19 6.28
CA ALA A 132 -10.20 7.25 5.71
C ALA A 132 -11.24 7.70 6.76
N TYR A 133 -11.12 7.21 8.00
CA TYR A 133 -12.01 7.59 9.10
C TYR A 133 -11.82 9.04 9.54
N GLU A 134 -10.57 9.49 9.72
CA GLU A 134 -10.26 10.89 10.07
C GLU A 134 -10.81 11.88 9.03
N ARG A 135 -10.67 11.57 7.74
CA ARG A 135 -11.16 12.43 6.65
C ARG A 135 -12.67 12.43 6.48
N TYR A 136 -13.33 11.37 6.87
CA TYR A 136 -14.79 11.31 6.89
C TYR A 136 -15.40 12.40 7.79
N ASP A 137 -14.78 12.68 8.93
CA ASP A 137 -15.21 13.72 9.87
C ASP A 137 -15.08 15.15 9.28
N HIS A 138 -14.27 15.31 8.24
CA HIS A 138 -14.05 16.57 7.50
C HIS A 138 -14.82 16.70 6.18
N SER A 139 -15.85 15.86 5.93
CA SER A 139 -16.76 15.94 4.77
C SER A 139 -16.17 15.55 3.41
N ASP A 140 -14.94 15.03 3.33
CA ASP A 140 -14.33 14.59 2.07
C ASP A 140 -14.50 13.07 1.86
N LYS A 141 -15.66 12.71 1.31
CA LYS A 141 -16.01 11.31 1.02
C LYS A 141 -15.15 10.68 -0.09
N SER A 142 -14.60 11.48 -1.00
CA SER A 142 -13.82 10.97 -2.13
C SER A 142 -12.42 10.56 -1.69
N ALA A 143 -11.80 11.33 -0.80
CA ALA A 143 -10.49 11.03 -0.24
C ALA A 143 -10.50 9.74 0.61
N ALA A 144 -11.62 9.40 1.24
CA ALA A 144 -11.77 8.17 2.00
C ALA A 144 -11.68 6.90 1.12
N LEU A 145 -11.88 7.01 -0.19
CA LEU A 145 -11.85 5.90 -1.13
C LEU A 145 -10.58 5.84 -2.00
N ALA A 146 -9.78 6.90 -2.02
CA ALA A 146 -8.64 7.02 -2.92
C ALA A 146 -7.65 5.85 -2.79
N TRP A 147 -7.46 5.30 -1.58
CA TRP A 147 -6.56 4.18 -1.33
C TRP A 147 -7.13 2.82 -1.79
N ILE A 148 -8.48 2.67 -1.89
CA ILE A 148 -9.08 1.40 -2.36
C ILE A 148 -8.66 1.10 -3.79
N SER A 149 -8.45 2.14 -4.61
CA SER A 149 -8.05 1.97 -6.02
C SER A 149 -6.63 1.42 -6.21
N VAL A 150 -5.78 1.47 -5.19
CA VAL A 150 -4.40 0.93 -5.23
C VAL A 150 -4.30 -0.50 -4.71
N VAL A 151 -5.40 -1.05 -4.15
CA VAL A 151 -5.41 -2.38 -3.56
C VAL A 151 -6.18 -3.33 -4.48
N SER A 152 -5.55 -4.47 -4.84
CA SER A 152 -6.23 -5.48 -5.64
C SER A 152 -7.30 -6.22 -4.83
N GLU A 153 -8.38 -6.65 -5.49
CA GLU A 153 -9.42 -7.47 -4.86
C GLU A 153 -8.89 -8.78 -4.28
N GLU A 154 -7.84 -9.33 -4.88
CA GLU A 154 -7.18 -10.55 -4.42
C GLU A 154 -6.58 -10.35 -3.02
N LEU A 155 -5.79 -9.30 -2.83
CA LEU A 155 -5.18 -8.95 -1.53
C LEU A 155 -6.24 -8.70 -0.46
N VAL A 156 -7.36 -8.06 -0.82
CA VAL A 156 -8.50 -7.87 0.09
C VAL A 156 -9.11 -9.21 0.45
N GLY A 157 -9.30 -10.09 -0.54
CA GLY A 157 -9.98 -11.39 -0.41
C GLY A 157 -9.25 -12.41 0.47
N GLU A 158 -7.98 -12.22 0.75
CA GLU A 158 -7.18 -13.13 1.58
C GLU A 158 -7.47 -13.04 3.08
N SER A 159 -8.08 -11.94 3.55
CA SER A 159 -8.30 -11.70 4.99
C SER A 159 -9.67 -11.11 5.27
N VAL A 160 -10.39 -11.74 6.20
CA VAL A 160 -11.67 -11.22 6.72
C VAL A 160 -11.52 -9.80 7.27
N SER A 161 -10.43 -9.51 7.96
CA SER A 161 -10.13 -8.17 8.49
C SER A 161 -10.01 -7.14 7.37
N ARG A 162 -9.28 -7.44 6.29
CA ARG A 162 -9.13 -6.54 5.13
C ARG A 162 -10.46 -6.30 4.42
N MET A 163 -11.29 -7.35 4.23
CA MET A 163 -12.63 -7.24 3.67
C MET A 163 -13.52 -6.30 4.49
N LEU A 164 -13.49 -6.43 5.82
CA LEU A 164 -14.26 -5.56 6.72
C LEU A 164 -13.74 -4.12 6.72
N THR A 165 -12.43 -3.92 6.58
CA THR A 165 -11.82 -2.59 6.42
C THR A 165 -12.33 -1.90 5.16
N VAL A 166 -12.31 -2.59 4.02
CA VAL A 166 -12.86 -2.08 2.75
C VAL A 166 -14.36 -1.82 2.84
N ALA A 167 -15.12 -2.75 3.43
CA ALA A 167 -16.56 -2.57 3.64
C ALA A 167 -16.88 -1.34 4.50
N SER A 168 -16.09 -1.10 5.54
CA SER A 168 -16.25 0.07 6.42
C SER A 168 -15.98 1.36 5.66
N ALA A 169 -14.90 1.45 4.88
CA ALA A 169 -14.58 2.62 4.08
C ALA A 169 -15.63 2.89 2.98
N LEU A 170 -16.12 1.85 2.32
CA LEU A 170 -17.23 1.96 1.35
C LEU A 170 -18.52 2.44 2.02
N GLY A 171 -18.83 1.92 3.21
CA GLY A 171 -19.99 2.35 4.01
C GLY A 171 -19.91 3.83 4.39
N LEU A 172 -18.74 4.31 4.85
CA LEU A 172 -18.48 5.72 5.14
C LEU A 172 -18.64 6.59 3.88
N ALA A 173 -18.20 6.13 2.73
CA ALA A 173 -18.35 6.85 1.46
C ALA A 173 -19.79 6.79 0.87
N GLY A 174 -20.72 6.10 1.51
CA GLY A 174 -22.10 5.94 1.05
C GLY A 174 -22.30 4.87 -0.01
N ARG A 175 -21.27 4.08 -0.36
CA ARG A 175 -21.34 2.96 -1.33
C ARG A 175 -21.88 1.70 -0.65
N ILE A 176 -23.11 1.80 -0.12
CA ILE A 176 -23.69 0.82 0.81
C ILE A 176 -23.83 -0.58 0.20
N LEU A 177 -24.22 -0.68 -1.08
CA LEU A 177 -24.42 -1.99 -1.73
C LEU A 177 -23.08 -2.74 -1.87
N GLU A 178 -22.02 -2.03 -2.20
CA GLU A 178 -20.69 -2.61 -2.31
C GLU A 178 -20.12 -3.00 -0.93
N ALA A 179 -20.38 -2.19 0.08
CA ALA A 179 -20.02 -2.53 1.46
C ALA A 179 -20.68 -3.84 1.89
N TYR A 180 -21.97 -4.03 1.58
CA TYR A 180 -22.67 -5.29 1.87
C TYR A 180 -22.07 -6.48 1.12
N ALA A 181 -21.67 -6.32 -0.16
CA ALA A 181 -21.05 -7.40 -0.90
C ALA A 181 -19.75 -7.91 -0.23
N TRP A 182 -18.92 -6.98 0.26
CA TRP A 182 -17.72 -7.34 1.02
C TRP A 182 -18.02 -7.99 2.38
N ILE A 183 -19.05 -7.55 3.09
CA ILE A 183 -19.49 -8.17 4.36
C ILE A 183 -20.00 -9.61 4.13
N ASP A 184 -20.77 -9.83 3.07
CA ASP A 184 -21.26 -11.17 2.74
C ASP A 184 -20.10 -12.11 2.40
N ARG A 185 -19.13 -11.63 1.57
CA ARG A 185 -17.91 -12.38 1.24
C ARG A 185 -17.06 -12.70 2.48
N ALA A 186 -16.86 -11.72 3.36
CA ALA A 186 -16.17 -11.94 4.64
C ALA A 186 -16.86 -12.98 5.51
N SER A 187 -18.21 -12.99 5.52
CA SER A 187 -19.01 -13.96 6.26
C SER A 187 -18.92 -15.38 5.69
N GLU A 188 -18.72 -15.53 4.40
CA GLU A 188 -18.51 -16.81 3.74
C GLU A 188 -17.13 -17.38 4.05
N VAL A 189 -16.09 -16.54 3.98
CA VAL A 189 -14.70 -16.93 4.30
C VAL A 189 -14.59 -17.31 5.79
N GLY A 190 -15.16 -16.50 6.68
CA GLY A 190 -15.15 -16.77 8.13
C GLY A 190 -15.94 -18.02 8.56
N ARG A 191 -16.80 -18.55 7.71
CA ARG A 191 -17.54 -19.79 7.94
C ARG A 191 -16.85 -21.05 7.46
N ARG A 192 -15.79 -20.94 6.64
CA ARG A 192 -14.99 -22.10 6.24
C ARG A 192 -14.29 -22.64 7.49
N PRO A 193 -14.49 -23.94 7.85
CA PRO A 193 -13.75 -24.53 8.95
C PRO A 193 -12.27 -24.43 8.60
N CYS A 194 -11.45 -23.97 9.54
CA CYS A 194 -10.00 -24.03 9.40
C CYS A 194 -9.67 -25.47 9.00
N ALA A 195 -9.11 -25.67 7.80
CA ALA A 195 -8.59 -26.97 7.41
C ALA A 195 -7.49 -27.31 8.41
N SER A 196 -7.83 -28.12 9.40
CA SER A 196 -6.97 -28.52 10.49
C SER A 196 -5.83 -29.36 9.91
N GLY A 197 -4.69 -28.71 9.65
CA GLY A 197 -3.41 -29.39 9.67
C GLY A 197 -3.24 -29.96 11.09
N ALA A 198 -3.07 -31.25 11.20
CA ALA A 198 -2.91 -31.98 12.45
C ALA A 198 -1.75 -31.42 13.26
N GLY A 199 -2.04 -30.70 14.34
CA GLY A 199 -1.06 -30.20 15.30
C GLY A 199 -1.79 -29.73 16.55
N ARG A 200 -1.61 -30.48 17.68
CA ARG A 200 -2.24 -30.29 18.98
C ARG A 200 -2.04 -28.87 19.51
N GLY A 201 -3.12 -28.14 19.70
CA GLY A 201 -3.12 -26.83 20.34
C GLY A 201 -4.37 -26.04 19.96
N ALA A 202 -5.57 -26.49 20.39
CA ALA A 202 -6.83 -25.82 20.10
C ALA A 202 -6.95 -24.53 20.91
N ALA A 203 -6.51 -23.40 20.32
CA ALA A 203 -7.02 -22.09 20.70
C ALA A 203 -8.44 -21.98 20.15
N ARG A 204 -9.46 -22.00 21.02
CA ARG A 204 -10.87 -21.76 20.65
C ARG A 204 -10.97 -20.35 20.06
N CYS A 205 -11.35 -20.25 18.78
CA CYS A 205 -11.85 -19.01 18.23
C CYS A 205 -13.05 -18.55 19.06
N PRO A 206 -13.09 -17.31 19.58
CA PRO A 206 -14.26 -16.81 20.27
C PRO A 206 -15.42 -16.74 19.29
N ALA A 207 -16.56 -17.29 19.67
CA ALA A 207 -17.79 -17.19 18.90
C ALA A 207 -18.17 -15.71 18.73
N PRO A 208 -18.66 -15.28 17.55
CA PRO A 208 -19.06 -13.90 17.33
C PRO A 208 -20.17 -13.54 18.32
N SER A 209 -19.90 -12.52 19.14
CA SER A 209 -20.82 -11.98 20.13
C SER A 209 -22.17 -11.61 19.48
N GLY A 210 -23.24 -12.01 20.13
CA GLY A 210 -24.65 -12.14 19.71
C GLY A 210 -25.40 -10.93 19.13
N ILE A 211 -24.74 -9.94 18.56
CA ILE A 211 -25.40 -8.75 17.99
C ILE A 211 -26.09 -9.04 16.64
N TYR A 212 -25.64 -10.06 15.92
CA TYR A 212 -26.17 -10.39 14.58
C TYR A 212 -27.40 -11.31 14.59
N ARG A 213 -27.78 -11.91 15.73
CA ARG A 213 -28.96 -12.84 15.82
C ARG A 213 -30.33 -12.16 15.73
N ARG A 214 -30.43 -10.83 15.96
CA ARG A 214 -31.76 -10.16 16.03
C ARG A 214 -32.34 -9.73 14.67
N ARG A 215 -31.60 -9.75 13.56
CA ARG A 215 -32.14 -9.27 12.26
C ARG A 215 -32.73 -10.37 11.36
N ARG A 216 -32.42 -11.66 11.58
CA ARG A 216 -33.01 -12.75 10.77
C ARG A 216 -34.45 -13.04 11.08
N THR A 217 -34.93 -12.76 12.30
CA THR A 217 -36.32 -12.95 12.70
C THR A 217 -37.28 -11.91 12.10
N LYS A 218 -36.83 -10.67 11.87
CA LYS A 218 -37.70 -9.65 11.26
C LYS A 218 -38.00 -9.88 9.77
N ARG A 219 -37.09 -10.46 9.01
CA ARG A 219 -37.31 -10.75 7.57
C ARG A 219 -38.32 -11.89 7.36
N ARG A 220 -38.42 -12.85 8.28
CA ARG A 220 -39.45 -13.94 8.22
C ARG A 220 -40.84 -13.47 8.60
N LEU A 221 -40.97 -12.43 9.43
CA LEU A 221 -42.29 -11.90 9.80
C LEU A 221 -42.88 -11.03 8.67
N LEU A 222 -42.06 -10.23 7.98
CA LEU A 222 -42.54 -9.38 6.86
C LEU A 222 -42.94 -10.19 5.61
N ALA A 223 -42.35 -11.38 5.37
CA ALA A 223 -42.74 -12.27 4.29
C ALA A 223 -44.07 -13.02 4.56
N ARG A 224 -44.51 -13.12 5.82
CA ARG A 224 -45.81 -13.75 6.16
C ARG A 224 -47.00 -12.79 6.13
N THR A 225 -46.79 -11.50 6.20
CA THR A 225 -47.88 -10.49 6.17
C THR A 225 -48.29 -10.05 4.77
N SER A 226 -47.48 -10.34 3.74
CA SER A 226 -47.82 -10.02 2.33
C SER A 226 -48.65 -11.14 1.64
N SER A 227 -48.77 -12.31 2.22
CA SER A 227 -49.53 -13.44 1.64
C SER A 227 -51.03 -13.50 2.06
N ASN A 228 -51.51 -12.58 2.89
CA ASN A 228 -52.87 -12.62 3.42
C ASN A 228 -53.74 -11.43 2.99
N ARG A 229 -53.40 -10.79 1.85
CA ARG A 229 -54.26 -9.78 1.21
C ARG A 229 -54.46 -10.08 -0.27
N SER A 230 -55.06 -11.19 -0.56
CA SER A 230 -55.70 -11.48 -1.86
C SER A 230 -56.69 -12.61 -1.66
N THR A 231 -57.83 -12.26 -1.14
CA THR A 231 -59.14 -12.88 -1.32
C THR A 231 -60.21 -11.84 -1.05
#